data_5f2b112f2b7b9685e5ed81106fa44b6d
#
_entry.id   5f2b112f2b7b9685e5ed81106fa44b6d
#
_cell.length_a   1.000
_cell.length_b   1.000
_cell.length_c   1.000
_cell.angle_alpha   90.00
_cell.angle_beta   90.00
_cell.angle_gamma   90.00
#
_symmetry.space_group_name_H-M   'P 1'
#
loop_
_entity.id
_entity.type
_entity.pdbx_description
1 polymer ?
#
loop_
_entity_poly.entity_id
_entity_poly.type
_entity_poly.pdbx_seq_one_letter_code
_entity_poly.pdbx_strand_id
1 'polypeptide(L)' 'MAKMKQLNEFAESRGYRDWIEFKTYEEPETVREARKMIERGC' A
#
# COMPACT_ATOMS: atom_id res chain seq x y z
N MET A 1 7.68 2.38 -13.21
CA MET A 1 6.33 1.98 -13.12
C MET A 1 5.61 2.66 -11.99
N ALA A 2 4.45 3.08 -12.28
CA ALA A 2 3.68 3.91 -11.39
C ALA A 2 3.15 3.20 -10.15
N LYS A 3 3.13 1.90 -10.17
CA LYS A 3 2.53 1.15 -9.08
C LYS A 3 3.23 1.34 -7.75
N MET A 4 4.55 1.30 -7.78
CA MET A 4 5.30 1.44 -6.54
C MET A 4 5.06 2.80 -5.92
N LYS A 5 4.99 3.82 -6.75
CA LYS A 5 4.73 5.14 -6.24
C LYS A 5 3.35 5.23 -5.61
N GLN A 6 2.37 4.63 -6.23
CA GLN A 6 1.02 4.63 -5.69
C GLN A 6 0.94 3.89 -4.37
N LEU A 7 1.62 2.77 -4.28
CA LEU A 7 1.66 2.01 -3.04
C LEU A 7 2.28 2.83 -1.91
N ASN A 8 3.36 3.51 -2.22
CA ASN A 8 4.01 4.34 -1.21
C ASN A 8 3.10 5.47 -0.77
N GLU A 9 2.44 6.11 -1.70
CA GLU A 9 1.53 7.20 -1.36
C GLU A 9 0.38 6.71 -0.49
N PHE A 10 -0.14 5.55 -0.81
CA PHE A 10 -1.19 4.97 0.01
C PHE A 10 -0.71 4.73 1.43
N ALA A 11 0.48 4.15 1.56
CA ALA A 11 1.02 3.87 2.87
C ALA A 11 1.25 5.15 3.65
N GLU A 12 1.71 6.19 3.00
CA GLU A 12 1.93 7.47 3.65
C GLU A 12 0.63 8.05 4.17
N SER A 13 -0.43 7.88 3.43
CA SER A 13 -1.73 8.38 3.87
C SER A 13 -2.25 7.62 5.07
N ARG A 14 -1.70 6.45 5.33
CA ARG A 14 -2.06 5.68 6.51
C ARG A 14 -1.12 5.92 7.68
N GLY A 15 -0.15 6.79 7.50
CA GLY A 15 0.77 7.10 8.58
C GLY A 15 2.05 6.30 8.55
N TYR A 16 2.29 5.59 7.48
CA TYR A 16 3.51 4.81 7.34
C TYR A 16 4.50 5.55 6.46
N ARG A 17 5.74 5.15 6.58
CA ARG A 17 6.81 5.78 5.85
C ARG A 17 6.75 5.44 4.36
N ASP A 18 6.51 4.17 4.06
CA ASP A 18 6.38 3.71 2.69
C ASP A 18 5.63 2.40 2.70
N TRP A 19 5.51 1.81 1.51
CA TRP A 19 4.75 0.59 1.36
C TRP A 19 5.37 -0.57 2.12
N ILE A 20 6.69 -0.62 2.19
CA ILE A 20 7.36 -1.70 2.88
C ILE A 20 7.01 -1.68 4.37
N GLU A 21 7.00 -0.50 4.95
CA GLU A 21 6.62 -0.37 6.35
C GLU A 21 5.16 -0.78 6.56
N PHE A 22 4.31 -0.37 5.66
CA PHE A 22 2.91 -0.76 5.72
C PHE A 22 2.77 -2.28 5.75
N LYS A 23 3.48 -2.95 4.84
CA LYS A 23 3.42 -4.40 4.78
C LYS A 23 3.96 -5.06 6.04
N THR A 24 4.92 -4.43 6.66
CA THR A 24 5.55 -4.99 7.84
C THR A 24 4.61 -4.98 9.04
N TYR A 25 3.85 -3.90 9.18
CA TYR A 25 3.03 -3.73 10.37
C TYR A 25 1.59 -4.19 10.18
N GLU A 26 1.10 -4.22 8.97
CA GLU A 26 -0.29 -4.63 8.72
C GLU A 26 -0.37 -6.11 8.43
N GLU A 27 -1.55 -6.65 8.65
CA GLU A 27 -1.77 -8.06 8.40
C GLU A 27 -1.75 -8.35 6.90
N PRO A 28 -1.39 -9.59 6.55
CA PRO A 28 -1.34 -9.96 5.12
C PRO A 28 -2.65 -9.71 4.39
N GLU A 29 -3.75 -9.94 5.06
CA GLU A 29 -5.04 -9.71 4.44
C GLU A 29 -5.25 -8.24 4.12
N THR A 30 -4.90 -7.39 5.07
CA THR A 30 -5.01 -5.95 4.86
C THR A 30 -4.13 -5.49 3.71
N VAL A 31 -2.93 -6.00 3.67
CA VAL A 31 -1.99 -5.65 2.61
C VAL A 31 -2.55 -6.07 1.25
N ARG A 32 -3.10 -7.26 1.20
CA ARG A 32 -3.66 -7.76 -0.05
C ARG A 32 -4.83 -6.91 -0.52
N GLU A 33 -5.71 -6.55 0.42
CA GLU A 33 -6.85 -5.73 0.09
C GLU A 33 -6.43 -4.35 -0.44
N ALA A 34 -5.48 -3.75 0.24
CA ALA A 34 -4.98 -2.44 -0.17
C ALA A 34 -4.38 -2.50 -1.57
N ARG A 35 -3.60 -3.53 -1.82
CA ARG A 35 -2.97 -3.69 -3.10
C ARG A 35 -4.00 -3.87 -4.20
N LYS A 36 -5.01 -4.67 -3.93
CA LYS A 36 -6.08 -4.86 -4.88
C LYS A 36 -6.77 -3.56 -5.22
N MET A 37 -7.07 -2.77 -4.21
CA MET A 37 -7.73 -1.49 -4.44
C MET A 37 -6.90 -0.58 -5.32
N ILE A 38 -5.61 -0.54 -5.07
CA ILE A 38 -4.74 0.32 -5.84
C ILE A 38 -4.66 -0.14 -7.30
N GLU A 39 -4.53 -1.44 -7.50
CA GLU A 39 -4.42 -1.97 -8.85
C GLU A 39 -5.70 -1.81 -9.64
N ARG A 40 -6.82 -1.85 -8.94
CA ARG A 40 -8.10 -1.73 -9.60
C ARG A 40 -8.48 -0.29 -9.88
N GLY A 41 -8.21 0.56 -8.92
CA GLY A 41 -8.70 1.90 -8.92
C GLY A 41 -7.99 2.80 -9.88
N CYS A 42 -6.90 2.36 -10.44
CA CYS A 42 -6.18 3.19 -11.37
C CYS A 42 -6.00 2.54 -12.67
#